data_4f4de7960dd4ac8fb1f58f43adf0ffe8
#
_entry.id   4f4de7960dd4ac8fb1f58f43adf0ffe8
#
_cell.length_a   1.000
_cell.length_b   1.000
_cell.length_c   1.000
_cell.angle_alpha   90.00
_cell.angle_beta   90.00
_cell.angle_gamma   90.00
#
_symmetry.space_group_name_H-M   'P 1'
#
loop_
_entity.id
_entity.type
_entity.pdbx_description
1 polymer ?
#
loop_
_entity_poly.entity_id
_entity_poly.type
_entity_poly.pdbx_seq_one_letter_code
_entity_poly.pdbx_strand_id
1 'polypeptide(L)'
;MNRLVASTSLALLFALSACTTTTVDEYRENNTALTLNSDERVVVLGRRHYADHETEPDFIDCIGEKLEEDKGISVLPEKEFVDLLYPWFEPRTAPLGLKRLTKMLDEPMIAQRFREQGLHYMIWIDGSTETTDRDGSVSCAVGPGGGGCFGFATWEKTGTYEAIIWDLQTLKESGRVKVEARGSSYMIAVILPIPIVAQVQDQACDGIGQQLRTFFIGNKNSEES
;
A
#
# COMPACT_ATOMS: atom_id res chain seq x y z
N MET A 1 -28.74 -22.35 -32.57
CA MET A 1 -28.72 -20.88 -32.41
C MET A 1 -28.41 -20.43 -30.97
N ASN A 2 -28.99 -21.07 -29.92
CA ASN A 2 -28.77 -20.65 -28.52
C ASN A 2 -27.32 -20.82 -27.96
N ARG A 3 -26.55 -21.76 -28.47
CA ARG A 3 -25.17 -22.00 -27.97
C ARG A 3 -24.15 -20.95 -28.49
N LEU A 4 -24.37 -20.42 -29.67
CA LEU A 4 -23.50 -19.38 -30.26
C LEU A 4 -23.70 -18.00 -29.57
N VAL A 5 -24.94 -17.67 -29.21
CA VAL A 5 -25.24 -16.42 -28.48
C VAL A 5 -24.68 -16.44 -27.06
N ALA A 6 -24.71 -17.57 -26.37
CA ALA A 6 -24.14 -17.72 -25.04
C ALA A 6 -22.60 -17.60 -25.03
N SER A 7 -21.94 -18.11 -26.07
CA SER A 7 -20.47 -18.04 -26.19
C SER A 7 -19.97 -16.61 -26.51
N THR A 8 -20.72 -15.85 -27.30
CA THR A 8 -20.36 -14.46 -27.61
C THR A 8 -20.59 -13.52 -26.42
N SER A 9 -21.64 -13.75 -25.61
CA SER A 9 -21.88 -12.96 -24.40
C SER A 9 -20.81 -13.18 -23.33
N LEU A 10 -20.29 -14.42 -23.20
CA LEU A 10 -19.23 -14.72 -22.22
C LEU A 10 -17.86 -14.13 -22.64
N ALA A 11 -17.58 -14.10 -23.94
CA ALA A 11 -16.33 -13.50 -24.45
C ALA A 11 -16.30 -11.97 -24.31
N LEU A 12 -17.44 -11.30 -24.36
CA LEU A 12 -17.54 -9.84 -24.19
C LEU A 12 -17.34 -9.39 -22.73
N LEU A 13 -17.63 -10.24 -21.76
CA LEU A 13 -17.40 -9.97 -20.32
C LEU A 13 -15.92 -10.00 -19.93
N PHE A 14 -15.07 -10.70 -20.66
CA PHE A 14 -13.61 -10.74 -20.40
C PHE A 14 -12.81 -9.57 -20.95
N ALA A 15 -13.40 -8.72 -21.80
CA ALA A 15 -12.70 -7.60 -22.44
C ALA A 15 -12.71 -6.29 -21.63
N LEU A 16 -13.35 -6.25 -20.45
CA LEU A 16 -13.55 -5.04 -19.62
C LEU A 16 -12.63 -5.02 -18.40
N SER A 17 -11.39 -5.50 -18.52
CA SER A 17 -10.40 -5.31 -17.46
C SER A 17 -9.89 -3.88 -17.45
N ALA A 18 -9.99 -3.20 -16.32
CA ALA A 18 -9.36 -1.91 -16.11
C ALA A 18 -7.82 -2.07 -16.22
N CYS A 19 -7.19 -1.27 -17.08
CA CYS A 19 -5.75 -1.30 -17.23
C CYS A 19 -5.09 -0.53 -16.09
N THR A 20 -4.17 -1.18 -15.37
CA THR A 20 -3.31 -0.56 -14.37
C THR A 20 -1.86 -0.70 -14.81
N THR A 21 -1.08 0.36 -14.69
CA THR A 21 0.37 0.36 -14.92
C THR A 21 1.07 0.67 -13.61
N THR A 22 2.12 -0.08 -13.29
CA THR A 22 2.90 0.12 -12.07
C THR A 22 4.36 0.30 -12.43
N THR A 23 4.98 1.34 -11.87
CA THR A 23 6.41 1.61 -11.96
C THR A 23 7.00 1.50 -10.57
N VAL A 24 8.11 0.79 -10.44
CA VAL A 24 8.80 0.58 -9.16
C VAL A 24 10.24 1.07 -9.28
N ASP A 25 10.62 2.01 -8.43
CA ASP A 25 11.99 2.51 -8.28
C ASP A 25 12.54 2.05 -6.93
N GLU A 26 13.72 1.42 -6.93
CA GLU A 26 14.37 0.89 -5.73
C GLU A 26 15.70 1.59 -5.50
N TYR A 27 15.97 1.96 -4.25
CA TYR A 27 17.28 2.42 -3.79
C TYR A 27 17.75 1.55 -2.61
N ARG A 28 18.99 1.06 -2.68
CA ARG A 28 19.64 0.32 -1.58
C ARG A 28 20.93 1.02 -1.20
N GLU A 29 21.14 1.23 0.09
CA GLU A 29 22.43 1.74 0.60
C GLU A 29 23.54 0.69 0.44
N ASN A 30 23.20 -0.60 0.61
CA ASN A 30 24.08 -1.73 0.43
C ASN A 30 23.38 -2.85 -0.35
N ASN A 31 24.11 -3.57 -1.20
CA ASN A 31 23.63 -4.75 -1.93
C ASN A 31 23.47 -6.02 -1.04
N THR A 32 23.75 -5.92 0.26
CA THR A 32 23.62 -7.03 1.20
C THR A 32 22.19 -7.09 1.72
N ALA A 33 21.61 -8.30 1.75
CA ALA A 33 20.29 -8.50 2.35
C ALA A 33 20.31 -8.07 3.82
N LEU A 34 19.22 -7.44 4.26
CA LEU A 34 19.03 -7.07 5.66
C LEU A 34 18.84 -8.35 6.48
N THR A 35 19.49 -8.42 7.61
CA THR A 35 19.39 -9.58 8.51
C THR A 35 18.32 -9.35 9.55
N LEU A 36 17.45 -10.35 9.75
CA LEU A 36 16.45 -10.37 10.79
C LEU A 36 16.59 -11.70 11.55
N ASN A 37 16.83 -11.64 12.85
CA ASN A 37 16.86 -12.83 13.70
C ASN A 37 15.45 -13.34 13.98
N SER A 38 15.30 -14.57 14.42
CA SER A 38 14.00 -15.21 14.64
C SER A 38 13.13 -14.56 15.72
N ASP A 39 13.74 -13.81 16.62
CA ASP A 39 13.12 -13.05 17.72
C ASP A 39 12.94 -11.55 17.40
N GLU A 40 13.42 -11.13 16.24
CA GLU A 40 13.30 -9.74 15.78
C GLU A 40 12.08 -9.55 14.87
N ARG A 41 11.55 -8.34 14.92
CA ARG A 41 10.32 -7.94 14.22
C ARG A 41 10.52 -6.67 13.42
N VAL A 42 9.69 -6.52 12.42
CA VAL A 42 9.52 -5.30 11.64
C VAL A 42 8.19 -4.65 12.02
N VAL A 43 8.13 -3.33 12.02
CA VAL A 43 6.86 -2.59 12.07
C VAL A 43 6.69 -1.78 10.79
N VAL A 44 5.49 -1.79 10.24
CA VAL A 44 5.10 -0.95 9.10
C VAL A 44 4.19 0.16 9.61
N LEU A 45 4.55 1.40 9.36
CA LEU A 45 3.82 2.58 9.81
C LEU A 45 3.48 3.49 8.65
N GLY A 46 2.25 3.96 8.60
CA GLY A 46 1.81 4.97 7.67
C GLY A 46 1.98 6.39 8.21
N ARG A 47 2.07 7.35 7.31
CA ARG A 47 2.02 8.77 7.66
C ARG A 47 0.62 9.13 8.16
N ARG A 48 0.53 9.61 9.40
CA ARG A 48 -0.72 9.96 10.12
C ARG A 48 -0.86 11.45 10.39
N HIS A 49 -0.50 12.32 9.46
CA HIS A 49 -0.59 13.76 9.68
C HIS A 49 -1.37 14.45 8.59
N TYR A 50 -2.44 15.15 9.01
CA TYR A 50 -3.34 15.98 8.21
C TYR A 50 -4.20 15.19 7.21
N ALA A 51 -5.50 15.36 7.30
CA ALA A 51 -6.55 14.65 6.57
C ALA A 51 -6.38 14.58 5.03
N ASP A 52 -5.56 15.47 4.45
CA ASP A 52 -5.38 15.57 3.01
C ASP A 52 -4.19 14.73 2.48
N HIS A 53 -3.34 14.15 3.37
CA HIS A 53 -2.13 13.42 2.98
C HIS A 53 -1.85 12.25 3.93
N GLU A 54 -2.87 11.64 4.47
CA GLU A 54 -2.73 10.45 5.29
C GLU A 54 -2.60 9.21 4.40
N THR A 55 -1.64 8.34 4.72
CA THR A 55 -1.54 7.04 4.06
C THR A 55 -2.71 6.16 4.52
N GLU A 56 -3.38 5.50 3.58
CA GLU A 56 -4.55 4.69 3.85
C GLU A 56 -4.21 3.51 4.78
N PRO A 57 -4.98 3.30 5.87
CA PRO A 57 -4.74 2.18 6.80
C PRO A 57 -4.72 0.82 6.11
N ASP A 58 -5.67 0.58 5.20
CA ASP A 58 -5.78 -0.68 4.46
C ASP A 58 -4.52 -0.96 3.61
N PHE A 59 -3.83 0.11 3.16
CA PHE A 59 -2.56 -0.03 2.45
C PHE A 59 -1.43 -0.50 3.38
N ILE A 60 -1.38 0.01 4.61
CA ILE A 60 -0.39 -0.39 5.61
C ILE A 60 -0.60 -1.85 6.02
N ASP A 61 -1.86 -2.24 6.25
CA ASP A 61 -2.21 -3.61 6.56
C ASP A 61 -1.82 -4.56 5.41
N CYS A 62 -2.11 -4.19 4.16
CA CYS A 62 -1.71 -4.94 2.97
C CYS A 62 -0.18 -5.14 2.91
N ILE A 63 0.63 -4.11 3.15
CA ILE A 63 2.09 -4.22 3.17
C ILE A 63 2.55 -5.16 4.29
N GLY A 64 1.93 -5.08 5.47
CA GLY A 64 2.20 -6.00 6.59
C GLY A 64 1.96 -7.46 6.20
N GLU A 65 0.80 -7.76 5.63
CA GLU A 65 0.43 -9.09 5.14
C GLU A 65 1.40 -9.61 4.07
N LYS A 66 1.81 -8.75 3.11
CA LYS A 66 2.78 -9.11 2.07
C LYS A 66 4.16 -9.46 2.64
N LEU A 67 4.59 -8.81 3.71
CA LEU A 67 5.86 -9.13 4.38
C LEU A 67 5.79 -10.46 5.12
N GLU A 68 4.64 -10.81 5.70
CA GLU A 68 4.43 -12.07 6.43
C GLU A 68 4.23 -13.28 5.51
N GLU A 69 3.90 -13.07 4.22
CA GLU A 69 3.77 -14.17 3.25
C GLU A 69 5.01 -15.07 3.27
N ASP A 70 4.82 -16.39 3.22
CA ASP A 70 5.87 -17.43 3.26
C ASP A 70 6.68 -17.50 4.57
N LYS A 71 6.17 -16.98 5.68
CA LYS A 71 6.74 -17.07 7.03
C LYS A 71 8.19 -16.52 7.15
N GLY A 72 8.52 -15.51 6.35
CA GLY A 72 9.89 -14.99 6.31
C GLY A 72 10.17 -13.83 7.23
N ILE A 73 9.18 -12.98 7.51
CA ILE A 73 9.35 -11.73 8.25
C ILE A 73 8.25 -11.64 9.29
N SER A 74 8.62 -11.42 10.56
CA SER A 74 7.65 -11.19 11.63
C SER A 74 7.28 -9.71 11.68
N VAL A 75 6.01 -9.38 11.46
CA VAL A 75 5.51 -8.00 11.47
C VAL A 75 4.75 -7.71 12.77
N LEU A 76 5.02 -6.57 13.39
CA LEU A 76 4.17 -6.02 14.45
C LEU A 76 3.12 -5.13 13.78
N PRO A 77 1.81 -5.45 13.91
CA PRO A 77 0.75 -4.63 13.33
C PRO A 77 0.80 -3.19 13.83
N GLU A 78 0.54 -2.21 12.94
CA GLU A 78 0.60 -0.78 13.28
C GLU A 78 -0.25 -0.42 14.50
N LYS A 79 -1.47 -0.94 14.57
CA LYS A 79 -2.38 -0.68 15.70
C LYS A 79 -1.79 -1.17 17.03
N GLU A 80 -1.24 -2.39 17.05
CA GLU A 80 -0.62 -2.96 18.26
C GLU A 80 0.60 -2.13 18.67
N PHE A 81 1.42 -1.72 17.70
CA PHE A 81 2.59 -0.86 17.93
C PHE A 81 2.19 0.49 18.55
N VAL A 82 1.18 1.17 18.00
CA VAL A 82 0.68 2.46 18.51
C VAL A 82 0.16 2.31 19.94
N ASP A 83 -0.62 1.26 20.21
CA ASP A 83 -1.15 0.97 21.55
C ASP A 83 -0.04 0.74 22.58
N LEU A 84 0.99 -0.04 22.22
CA LEU A 84 2.14 -0.35 23.07
C LEU A 84 3.02 0.88 23.37
N LEU A 85 3.08 1.81 22.44
CA LEU A 85 3.91 3.01 22.54
C LEU A 85 3.10 4.29 22.80
N TYR A 86 1.87 4.14 23.28
CA TYR A 86 1.07 5.29 23.70
C TYR A 86 1.80 6.10 24.79
N PRO A 87 1.82 7.45 24.73
CA PRO A 87 1.18 8.35 23.73
C PRO A 87 2.13 8.83 22.61
N TRP A 88 3.30 8.24 22.42
CA TRP A 88 4.36 8.78 21.55
C TRP A 88 4.09 8.62 20.05
N PHE A 89 3.28 7.62 19.67
CA PHE A 89 2.96 7.35 18.27
C PHE A 89 1.51 7.64 17.89
N GLU A 90 0.81 8.40 18.72
CA GLU A 90 -0.48 8.97 18.34
C GLU A 90 -0.32 9.92 17.12
N PRO A 91 -1.36 10.14 16.29
CA PRO A 91 -1.26 10.95 15.07
C PRO A 91 -0.62 12.34 15.25
N ARG A 92 -0.76 12.94 16.43
CA ARG A 92 -0.21 14.26 16.73
C ARG A 92 1.22 14.24 17.29
N THR A 93 1.66 13.11 17.79
CA THR A 93 2.95 12.97 18.49
C THR A 93 3.95 12.12 17.74
N ALA A 94 3.47 11.27 16.82
CA ALA A 94 4.30 10.43 16.00
C ALA A 94 5.43 11.20 15.31
N PRO A 95 6.64 10.62 15.18
CA PRO A 95 7.73 11.27 14.49
C PRO A 95 7.42 11.40 13.00
N LEU A 96 7.73 12.57 12.41
CA LEU A 96 7.57 12.83 10.97
C LEU A 96 8.79 12.43 10.14
N GLY A 97 9.78 11.80 10.75
CA GLY A 97 10.97 11.40 10.06
C GLY A 97 12.06 10.91 11.02
N LEU A 98 13.10 10.28 10.46
CA LEU A 98 14.18 9.63 11.20
C LEU A 98 14.84 10.54 12.24
N LYS A 99 15.09 11.80 11.93
CA LYS A 99 15.69 12.76 12.87
C LYS A 99 14.87 12.95 14.16
N ARG A 100 13.54 12.91 14.06
CA ARG A 100 12.66 13.01 15.23
C ARG A 100 12.59 11.70 15.98
N LEU A 101 12.52 10.58 15.24
CA LEU A 101 12.59 9.24 15.82
C LEU A 101 13.88 9.05 16.62
N THR A 102 15.05 9.42 16.07
CA THR A 102 16.33 9.35 16.78
C THR A 102 16.27 10.07 18.13
N LYS A 103 15.73 11.32 18.14
CA LYS A 103 15.57 12.08 19.38
C LYS A 103 14.61 11.43 20.39
N MET A 104 13.58 10.72 19.91
CA MET A 104 12.67 9.97 20.79
C MET A 104 13.37 8.75 21.37
N LEU A 105 14.21 8.08 20.62
CA LEU A 105 14.99 6.92 21.07
C LEU A 105 16.15 7.28 22.00
N ASP A 106 16.53 8.57 22.08
CA ASP A 106 17.45 9.06 23.13
C ASP A 106 16.82 8.96 24.54
N GLU A 107 15.47 8.89 24.62
CA GLU A 107 14.78 8.68 25.89
C GLU A 107 14.83 7.19 26.29
N PRO A 108 15.47 6.83 27.43
CA PRO A 108 15.72 5.44 27.78
C PRO A 108 14.46 4.58 27.89
N MET A 109 13.36 5.18 28.35
CA MET A 109 12.08 4.49 28.51
C MET A 109 11.47 4.10 27.14
N ILE A 110 11.56 4.99 26.15
CA ILE A 110 11.06 4.72 24.81
C ILE A 110 11.94 3.67 24.16
N ALA A 111 13.26 3.85 24.17
CA ALA A 111 14.22 2.88 23.63
C ALA A 111 14.07 1.49 24.26
N GLN A 112 13.78 1.40 25.55
CA GLN A 112 13.52 0.12 26.22
C GLN A 112 12.26 -0.54 25.66
N ARG A 113 11.17 0.21 25.47
CA ARG A 113 9.92 -0.32 24.91
C ARG A 113 10.12 -0.90 23.51
N PHE A 114 10.89 -0.24 22.66
CA PHE A 114 11.23 -0.76 21.33
C PHE A 114 11.98 -2.10 21.42
N ARG A 115 13.00 -2.18 22.30
CA ARG A 115 13.76 -3.43 22.52
C ARG A 115 12.89 -4.57 23.07
N GLU A 116 11.98 -4.27 23.99
CA GLU A 116 11.06 -5.26 24.58
C GLU A 116 10.13 -5.88 23.54
N GLN A 117 9.84 -5.15 22.45
CA GLN A 117 9.03 -5.64 21.35
C GLN A 117 9.85 -6.38 20.27
N GLY A 118 11.16 -6.51 20.43
CA GLY A 118 12.04 -7.13 19.44
C GLY A 118 12.14 -6.35 18.14
N LEU A 119 11.86 -5.04 18.14
CA LEU A 119 11.85 -4.23 16.92
C LEU A 119 13.27 -3.96 16.45
N HIS A 120 13.58 -4.41 15.23
CA HIS A 120 14.84 -4.15 14.54
C HIS A 120 14.68 -3.13 13.42
N TYR A 121 13.67 -3.28 12.58
CA TYR A 121 13.40 -2.36 11.49
C TYR A 121 12.03 -1.70 11.60
N MET A 122 12.00 -0.44 11.18
CA MET A 122 10.77 0.32 10.98
C MET A 122 10.65 0.70 9.51
N ILE A 123 9.57 0.34 8.89
CA ILE A 123 9.23 0.71 7.53
C ILE A 123 8.21 1.84 7.60
N TRP A 124 8.61 3.01 7.14
CA TRP A 124 7.76 4.19 7.09
C TRP A 124 7.21 4.37 5.70
N ILE A 125 5.88 4.37 5.58
CA ILE A 125 5.17 4.57 4.32
C ILE A 125 4.64 6.00 4.26
N ASP A 126 4.97 6.70 3.19
CA ASP A 126 4.43 8.02 2.85
C ASP A 126 3.81 7.96 1.46
N GLY A 127 2.63 8.51 1.30
CA GLY A 127 1.91 8.53 0.03
C GLY A 127 0.43 8.26 0.18
N SER A 128 -0.28 8.39 -0.92
CA SER A 128 -1.73 8.17 -1.00
C SER A 128 -2.17 7.90 -2.42
N THR A 129 -3.41 7.44 -2.57
CA THR A 129 -4.08 7.32 -3.87
C THR A 129 -4.99 8.50 -4.12
N GLU A 130 -4.78 9.20 -5.23
CA GLU A 130 -5.55 10.37 -5.63
C GLU A 130 -6.31 10.12 -6.94
N THR A 131 -7.44 10.81 -7.11
CA THR A 131 -8.13 10.87 -8.41
C THR A 131 -7.57 12.05 -9.18
N THR A 132 -6.91 11.76 -10.30
CA THR A 132 -6.18 12.77 -11.09
C THR A 132 -6.97 13.34 -12.25
N ASP A 133 -7.95 12.60 -12.76
CA ASP A 133 -8.80 13.07 -13.86
C ASP A 133 -10.21 12.49 -13.74
N ARG A 134 -11.21 13.22 -14.31
CA ARG A 134 -12.61 12.78 -14.38
C ARG A 134 -13.26 13.33 -15.64
N ASP A 135 -13.90 12.44 -16.38
CA ASP A 135 -14.62 12.79 -17.59
C ASP A 135 -16.00 12.11 -17.65
N GLY A 136 -16.92 12.74 -18.36
CA GLY A 136 -18.27 12.21 -18.56
C GLY A 136 -19.22 12.49 -17.42
N SER A 137 -20.43 11.92 -17.53
CA SER A 137 -21.46 12.03 -16.51
C SER A 137 -22.44 10.87 -16.57
N VAL A 138 -23.02 10.55 -15.40
CA VAL A 138 -24.12 9.61 -15.28
C VAL A 138 -25.29 10.34 -14.64
N SER A 139 -26.46 10.28 -15.29
CA SER A 139 -27.70 10.90 -14.82
C SER A 139 -28.70 9.81 -14.45
N CYS A 140 -29.35 9.95 -13.29
CA CYS A 140 -30.37 9.04 -12.82
C CYS A 140 -31.69 9.78 -12.65
N ALA A 141 -32.80 9.14 -13.05
CA ALA A 141 -34.13 9.66 -12.88
C ALA A 141 -35.06 8.60 -12.29
N VAL A 142 -36.02 9.05 -11.47
CA VAL A 142 -37.06 8.22 -10.86
C VAL A 142 -38.43 8.77 -11.27
N GLY A 143 -39.33 7.90 -11.71
CA GLY A 143 -40.68 8.24 -12.13
C GLY A 143 -41.69 7.22 -11.68
N PRO A 144 -43.00 7.44 -11.96
CA PRO A 144 -44.08 6.53 -11.52
C PRO A 144 -43.99 5.09 -12.05
N GLY A 145 -43.15 4.85 -13.09
CA GLY A 145 -42.91 3.54 -13.69
C GLY A 145 -41.62 2.88 -13.28
N GLY A 146 -40.81 3.50 -12.37
CA GLY A 146 -39.50 3.01 -11.94
C GLY A 146 -38.40 4.06 -12.06
N GLY A 147 -37.17 3.68 -11.77
CA GLY A 147 -35.99 4.52 -11.88
C GLY A 147 -34.94 3.89 -12.78
N GLY A 148 -34.07 4.72 -13.36
CA GLY A 148 -32.95 4.26 -14.16
C GLY A 148 -31.88 5.32 -14.31
N CYS A 149 -30.66 4.87 -14.54
CA CYS A 149 -29.49 5.71 -14.78
C CYS A 149 -29.02 5.56 -16.23
N PHE A 150 -28.53 6.64 -16.82
CA PHE A 150 -28.00 6.65 -18.18
C PHE A 150 -26.75 7.51 -18.23
N GLY A 151 -25.72 7.00 -18.88
CA GLY A 151 -24.50 7.77 -19.09
C GLY A 151 -23.23 6.92 -19.01
N PHE A 152 -22.12 7.63 -19.16
CA PHE A 152 -20.79 7.07 -19.08
C PHE A 152 -19.88 8.07 -18.36
N ALA A 153 -19.07 7.59 -17.43
CA ALA A 153 -18.07 8.36 -16.76
C ALA A 153 -16.75 7.58 -16.66
N THR A 154 -15.65 8.29 -16.74
CA THR A 154 -14.31 7.76 -16.50
C THR A 154 -13.62 8.57 -15.45
N TRP A 155 -12.71 7.94 -14.71
CA TRP A 155 -11.78 8.64 -13.81
C TRP A 155 -10.45 7.88 -13.75
N GLU A 156 -9.40 8.65 -13.65
CA GLU A 156 -8.06 8.11 -13.43
C GLU A 156 -7.69 8.22 -11.95
N LYS A 157 -7.02 7.18 -11.45
CA LYS A 157 -6.41 7.17 -10.13
C LYS A 157 -4.91 7.00 -10.27
N THR A 158 -4.16 7.73 -9.45
CA THR A 158 -2.71 7.56 -9.31
C THR A 158 -2.40 7.35 -7.85
N GLY A 159 -1.79 6.23 -7.52
CA GLY A 159 -1.21 5.93 -6.20
C GLY A 159 0.29 6.17 -6.28
N THR A 160 0.81 7.03 -5.42
CA THR A 160 2.25 7.28 -5.29
C THR A 160 2.64 7.04 -3.85
N TYR A 161 3.50 6.06 -3.63
CA TYR A 161 3.93 5.65 -2.30
C TYR A 161 5.44 5.50 -2.24
N GLU A 162 6.02 5.88 -1.11
CA GLU A 162 7.42 5.69 -0.77
C GLU A 162 7.53 4.95 0.55
N ALA A 163 8.28 3.86 0.57
CA ALA A 163 8.63 3.09 1.75
C ALA A 163 10.09 3.31 2.10
N ILE A 164 10.39 3.75 3.33
CA ILE A 164 11.73 3.95 3.83
C ILE A 164 11.99 2.94 4.95
N ILE A 165 13.04 2.14 4.83
CA ILE A 165 13.44 1.15 5.83
C ILE A 165 14.46 1.80 6.76
N TRP A 166 14.12 1.92 8.03
CA TRP A 166 15.00 2.41 9.08
C TRP A 166 15.47 1.26 9.97
N ASP A 167 16.78 1.15 10.11
CA ASP A 167 17.41 0.29 11.10
C ASP A 167 17.39 1.00 12.46
N LEU A 168 16.69 0.41 13.43
CA LEU A 168 16.52 0.98 14.77
C LEU A 168 17.73 0.76 15.68
N GLN A 169 18.65 -0.13 15.31
CA GLN A 169 19.90 -0.36 16.04
C GLN A 169 20.97 0.65 15.64
N THR A 170 21.12 0.92 14.34
CA THR A 170 22.09 1.87 13.81
C THR A 170 21.54 3.28 13.65
N LEU A 171 20.23 3.45 13.72
CA LEU A 171 19.48 4.69 13.50
C LEU A 171 19.76 5.31 12.13
N LYS A 172 19.84 4.46 11.10
CA LYS A 172 20.10 4.86 9.72
C LYS A 172 19.03 4.30 8.77
N GLU A 173 18.91 4.98 7.65
CA GLU A 173 18.15 4.46 6.50
C GLU A 173 18.95 3.29 5.89
N SER A 174 18.29 2.14 5.72
CA SER A 174 18.88 0.93 5.14
C SER A 174 18.40 0.67 3.72
N GLY A 175 17.31 1.30 3.32
CA GLY A 175 16.79 1.17 1.97
C GLY A 175 15.52 1.99 1.76
N ARG A 176 15.15 2.12 0.48
CA ARG A 176 13.99 2.90 0.06
C ARG A 176 13.37 2.26 -1.18
N VAL A 177 12.05 2.21 -1.22
CA VAL A 177 11.26 1.77 -2.38
C VAL A 177 10.25 2.85 -2.70
N LYS A 178 10.16 3.24 -3.96
CA LYS A 178 9.11 4.13 -4.45
C LYS A 178 8.29 3.41 -5.50
N VAL A 179 6.98 3.50 -5.41
CA VAL A 179 6.04 2.91 -6.36
C VAL A 179 5.06 3.96 -6.82
N GLU A 180 4.83 4.00 -8.12
CA GLU A 180 3.76 4.74 -8.75
C GLU A 180 2.89 3.77 -9.54
N ALA A 181 1.60 3.71 -9.19
CA ALA A 181 0.60 2.92 -9.89
C ALA A 181 -0.48 3.84 -10.45
N ARG A 182 -0.86 3.64 -11.71
CA ARG A 182 -1.91 4.40 -12.40
C ARG A 182 -2.94 3.46 -12.98
N GLY A 183 -4.20 3.84 -12.91
CA GLY A 183 -5.27 3.04 -13.46
C GLY A 183 -6.50 3.85 -13.81
N SER A 184 -7.13 3.48 -14.90
CA SER A 184 -8.36 4.08 -15.39
C SER A 184 -9.56 3.26 -14.95
N SER A 185 -10.54 3.91 -14.38
CA SER A 185 -11.80 3.34 -13.93
C SER A 185 -12.94 3.87 -14.79
N TYR A 186 -13.99 3.06 -14.92
CA TYR A 186 -15.12 3.37 -15.79
C TYR A 186 -16.44 3.14 -15.05
N MET A 187 -17.44 3.95 -15.35
CA MET A 187 -18.82 3.73 -14.94
C MET A 187 -19.72 3.74 -16.17
N ILE A 188 -20.38 2.63 -16.41
CA ILE A 188 -21.35 2.48 -17.50
C ILE A 188 -22.73 2.36 -16.87
N ALA A 189 -23.65 3.23 -17.28
CA ALA A 189 -25.02 3.22 -16.79
C ALA A 189 -25.99 3.07 -17.96
N VAL A 190 -26.67 1.91 -18.00
CA VAL A 190 -27.75 1.59 -18.94
C VAL A 190 -28.86 0.94 -18.13
N ILE A 191 -29.56 1.67 -17.30
CA ILE A 191 -30.55 1.26 -16.30
C ILE A 191 -29.93 1.25 -14.91
N LEU A 192 -28.87 0.46 -14.67
CA LEU A 192 -28.10 0.45 -13.41
C LEU A 192 -26.66 0.92 -13.68
N PRO A 193 -26.05 1.72 -12.80
CA PRO A 193 -24.64 2.07 -12.90
C PRO A 193 -23.77 0.86 -12.51
N ILE A 194 -22.86 0.48 -13.40
CA ILE A 194 -21.88 -0.59 -13.17
C ILE A 194 -20.49 0.05 -13.13
N PRO A 195 -19.87 0.16 -11.95
CA PRO A 195 -18.50 0.65 -11.84
C PRO A 195 -17.50 -0.48 -12.16
N ILE A 196 -16.51 -0.17 -12.98
CA ILE A 196 -15.32 -0.97 -13.24
C ILE A 196 -14.15 -0.19 -12.68
N VAL A 197 -13.64 -0.59 -11.52
CA VAL A 197 -12.65 0.16 -10.75
C VAL A 197 -11.27 -0.44 -10.94
N ALA A 198 -10.28 0.40 -11.27
CA ALA A 198 -8.87 0.01 -11.31
C ALA A 198 -8.35 -0.20 -9.87
N GLN A 199 -7.65 -1.30 -9.66
CA GLN A 199 -7.06 -1.68 -8.35
C GLN A 199 -5.67 -1.04 -8.17
N VAL A 200 -5.61 0.28 -8.18
CA VAL A 200 -4.34 1.03 -8.13
C VAL A 200 -3.62 0.83 -6.81
N GLN A 201 -4.36 0.85 -5.70
CA GLN A 201 -3.80 0.66 -4.36
C GLN A 201 -3.25 -0.75 -4.18
N ASP A 202 -3.98 -1.78 -4.62
CA ASP A 202 -3.56 -3.18 -4.53
C ASP A 202 -2.29 -3.42 -5.36
N GLN A 203 -2.21 -2.85 -6.57
CA GLN A 203 -1.03 -2.95 -7.42
C GLN A 203 0.19 -2.23 -6.81
N ALA A 204 -0.02 -1.09 -6.18
CA ALA A 204 1.05 -0.39 -5.46
C ALA A 204 1.52 -1.19 -4.24
N CYS A 205 0.59 -1.80 -3.49
CA CYS A 205 0.91 -2.68 -2.37
C CYS A 205 1.73 -3.89 -2.83
N ASP A 206 1.31 -4.58 -3.90
CA ASP A 206 2.04 -5.71 -4.46
C ASP A 206 3.47 -5.28 -4.87
N GLY A 207 3.62 -4.13 -5.53
CA GLY A 207 4.92 -3.60 -5.94
C GLY A 207 5.84 -3.32 -4.76
N ILE A 208 5.38 -2.59 -3.75
CA ILE A 208 6.17 -2.28 -2.54
C ILE A 208 6.45 -3.55 -1.74
N GLY A 209 5.42 -4.35 -1.46
CA GLY A 209 5.57 -5.55 -0.63
C GLY A 209 6.57 -6.54 -1.22
N GLN A 210 6.51 -6.78 -2.52
CA GLN A 210 7.46 -7.64 -3.21
C GLN A 210 8.90 -7.10 -3.12
N GLN A 211 9.09 -5.80 -3.33
CA GLN A 211 10.42 -5.19 -3.25
C GLN A 211 10.95 -5.18 -1.81
N LEU A 212 10.13 -4.81 -0.83
CA LEU A 212 10.52 -4.85 0.57
C LEU A 212 10.98 -6.25 1.00
N ARG A 213 10.29 -7.30 0.58
CA ARG A 213 10.71 -8.68 0.85
C ARG A 213 12.10 -8.99 0.31
N THR A 214 12.47 -8.46 -0.87
CA THR A 214 13.80 -8.70 -1.43
C THR A 214 14.93 -8.09 -0.59
N PHE A 215 14.65 -7.06 0.22
CA PHE A 215 15.62 -6.51 1.16
C PHE A 215 15.98 -7.48 2.28
N PHE A 216 15.01 -8.28 2.76
CA PHE A 216 15.20 -9.20 3.88
C PHE A 216 15.58 -10.62 3.44
N ILE A 217 15.00 -11.12 2.37
CA ILE A 217 15.14 -12.53 1.95
C ILE A 217 16.24 -12.69 0.87
N GLY A 218 16.65 -11.56 0.26
CA GLY A 218 17.52 -11.58 -0.92
C GLY A 218 16.76 -11.99 -2.18
N ASN A 219 17.35 -11.72 -3.33
CA ASN A 219 16.77 -12.13 -4.61
C ASN A 219 17.19 -13.57 -4.92
N LYS A 220 16.35 -14.56 -4.63
CA LYS A 220 16.62 -15.98 -4.94
C LYS A 220 16.85 -16.29 -6.42
N ASN A 221 16.55 -15.33 -7.32
CA ASN A 221 16.64 -15.54 -8.77
C ASN A 221 18.01 -15.23 -9.37
N SER A 222 19.00 -14.84 -8.60
CA SER A 222 20.36 -14.50 -9.09
C SER A 222 21.37 -15.65 -8.97
N GLU A 223 21.01 -16.81 -8.43
CA GLU A 223 21.91 -17.96 -8.28
C GLU A 223 21.67 -19.11 -9.27
N GLU A 224 20.71 -19.00 -10.18
CA GLU A 224 20.44 -20.02 -11.22
C GLU A 224 20.71 -19.51 -12.64
N SER A 225 21.87 -18.87 -12.86
CA SER A 225 22.30 -18.53 -14.23
C SER A 225 23.74 -18.91 -14.45
#